data_7ecb09f7fa2b6e5a1e5c5c77359b33ab
#
_entry.id   7ecb09f7fa2b6e5a1e5c5c77359b33ab
#
_cell.length_a   1.000
_cell.length_b   1.000
_cell.length_c   1.000
_cell.angle_alpha   90.00
_cell.angle_beta   90.00
_cell.angle_gamma   90.00
#
_symmetry.space_group_name_H-M   'P 1'
#
loop_
_entity.id
_entity.type
_entity.pdbx_description
1 polymer ?
#
loop_
_entity_poly.entity_id
_entity_poly.type
_entity_poly.pdbx_seq_one_letter_code
_entity_poly.pdbx_strand_id
1 'polypeptide(L)'
;LHRLIRRQRQMCIRDSYNNIGLNDAVVSKGAMARVIRLQVSSGETRLGIFSGDGVVVASPTGSTGYSLSAGGPIVEPTAQNFVISPICAHSIFAKSFVLSAAGTVTVAPADQNRKQVYLSVDGGKAFALKSGDRVRVARSRYETELLRLSDKSIYEILRTKMSGGIGYEK
;
A
#
# COMPACT_ATOMS: atom_id res chain seq x y z
N LEU A 1 25.02 -8.00 -14.83
CA LEU A 1 24.42 -7.40 -13.63
C LEU A 1 23.27 -6.52 -14.08
N HIS A 2 22.03 -7.01 -13.95
CA HIS A 2 20.85 -6.20 -14.24
C HIS A 2 20.56 -5.32 -13.02
N ARG A 3 20.58 -4.01 -13.21
CA ARG A 3 20.32 -3.00 -12.18
C ARG A 3 18.83 -2.68 -12.18
N LEU A 4 18.13 -2.97 -11.09
CA LEU A 4 16.76 -2.53 -10.88
C LEU A 4 16.77 -1.29 -9.98
N ILE A 5 16.37 -0.15 -10.56
CA ILE A 5 16.17 1.08 -9.80
C ILE A 5 14.74 1.07 -9.29
N ARG A 6 14.57 1.07 -7.98
CA ARG A 6 13.27 1.15 -7.31
C ARG A 6 13.14 2.49 -6.61
N ARG A 7 11.99 3.10 -6.72
CA ARG A 7 11.75 4.43 -6.15
C ARG A 7 11.00 4.30 -4.84
N GLN A 8 11.57 4.87 -3.79
CA GLN A 8 10.92 4.98 -2.49
C GLN A 8 9.83 6.04 -2.52
N ARG A 9 8.87 5.96 -1.61
CA ARG A 9 7.73 6.86 -1.54
C ARG A 9 7.65 7.55 -0.20
N GLN A 10 7.37 8.84 -0.23
CA GLN A 10 7.28 9.68 0.96
C GLN A 10 5.83 9.79 1.40
N MET A 11 5.62 9.72 2.71
CA MET A 11 4.34 9.97 3.35
C MET A 11 4.42 11.16 4.28
N CYS A 12 3.40 12.01 4.24
CA CYS A 12 3.25 13.14 5.16
C CYS A 12 1.95 12.97 5.94
N ILE A 13 2.04 13.03 7.27
CA ILE A 13 0.89 13.12 8.16
C ILE A 13 0.93 14.52 8.76
N ARG A 14 -0.12 15.31 8.54
CA ARG A 14 -0.40 16.61 9.15
C ARG A 14 0.82 17.28 9.82
N ASP A 15 1.42 18.25 9.16
CA ASP A 15 2.45 19.20 9.57
C ASP A 15 3.69 18.71 10.34
N SER A 16 3.75 17.48 10.85
CA SER A 16 4.79 17.09 11.79
C SER A 16 5.45 15.73 11.57
N TYR A 17 4.97 14.89 10.66
CA TYR A 17 5.53 13.55 10.49
C TYR A 17 5.72 13.16 9.01
N ASN A 18 6.98 12.94 8.64
CA ASN A 18 7.37 12.42 7.34
C ASN A 18 8.03 11.05 7.51
N ASN A 19 7.66 10.10 6.66
CA ASN A 19 8.30 8.79 6.58
C ASN A 19 8.53 8.40 5.13
N ILE A 20 9.48 7.49 4.91
CA ILE A 20 9.80 6.96 3.59
C ILE A 20 9.64 5.45 3.67
N GLY A 21 8.86 4.89 2.75
CA GLY A 21 8.65 3.46 2.60
C GLY A 21 9.07 2.97 1.23
N LEU A 22 9.55 1.73 1.18
CA LEU A 22 9.87 1.02 -0.05
C LEU A 22 8.64 0.27 -0.58
N ASN A 23 7.91 -0.40 0.32
CA ASN A 23 6.81 -1.28 -0.05
C ASN A 23 5.45 -0.61 0.05
N ASP A 24 5.02 -0.24 1.25
CA ASP A 24 3.64 0.19 1.46
C ASP A 24 3.44 1.12 2.65
N ALA A 25 2.27 1.76 2.62
CA ALA A 25 1.66 2.49 3.70
C ALA A 25 0.33 1.84 4.01
N VAL A 26 0.15 1.43 5.24
CA VAL A 26 -1.06 0.78 5.70
C VAL A 26 -1.79 1.69 6.68
N VAL A 27 -3.02 2.05 6.33
CA VAL A 27 -3.95 2.72 7.26
C VAL A 27 -4.98 1.69 7.70
N SER A 28 -4.93 1.29 8.95
CA SER A 28 -5.74 0.19 9.46
C SER A 28 -6.35 0.47 10.84
N LYS A 29 -7.35 -0.32 11.21
CA LYS A 29 -7.93 -0.32 12.55
C LYS A 29 -6.95 -0.87 13.59
N GLY A 30 -7.14 -0.49 14.86
CA GLY A 30 -6.50 -1.17 15.99
C GLY A 30 -7.11 -2.56 16.23
N ALA A 31 -6.39 -3.40 17.00
CA ALA A 31 -6.74 -4.82 17.23
C ALA A 31 -8.17 -5.05 17.73
N MET A 32 -8.69 -4.17 18.59
CA MET A 32 -10.04 -4.26 19.19
C MET A 32 -11.08 -3.39 18.46
N ALA A 33 -10.71 -2.69 17.39
CA ALA A 33 -11.61 -1.74 16.75
C ALA A 33 -12.62 -2.46 15.83
N ARG A 34 -13.85 -1.96 15.82
CA ARG A 34 -14.85 -2.31 14.81
C ARG A 34 -14.41 -1.78 13.44
N VAL A 35 -15.07 -2.25 12.38
CA VAL A 35 -14.92 -1.73 11.01
C VAL A 35 -14.74 -0.22 10.99
N ILE A 36 -13.70 0.24 10.31
CA ILE A 36 -13.43 1.65 10.09
C ILE A 36 -13.88 2.08 8.70
N ARG A 37 -14.09 3.39 8.54
CA ARG A 37 -14.41 3.99 7.24
C ARG A 37 -13.29 4.95 6.87
N LEU A 38 -12.68 4.70 5.72
CA LEU A 38 -11.57 5.51 5.21
C LEU A 38 -11.96 6.15 3.89
N GLN A 39 -11.87 7.47 3.81
CA GLN A 39 -11.98 8.19 2.55
C GLN A 39 -10.64 8.13 1.83
N VAL A 40 -10.67 7.73 0.57
CA VAL A 40 -9.50 7.69 -0.31
C VAL A 40 -9.71 8.64 -1.47
N SER A 41 -8.67 9.41 -1.79
CA SER A 41 -8.66 10.36 -2.90
C SER A 41 -7.34 10.28 -3.66
N SER A 42 -7.38 10.62 -4.96
CA SER A 42 -6.20 10.81 -5.81
C SER A 42 -6.18 12.26 -6.30
N GLY A 43 -5.23 13.05 -5.82
CA GLY A 43 -5.28 14.50 -5.97
C GLY A 43 -6.57 15.04 -5.35
N GLU A 44 -7.36 15.78 -6.14
CA GLU A 44 -8.67 16.32 -5.73
C GLU A 44 -9.83 15.34 -5.96
N THR A 45 -9.60 14.28 -6.72
CA THR A 45 -10.65 13.31 -7.08
C THR A 45 -10.85 12.31 -5.95
N ARG A 46 -12.06 12.26 -5.42
CA ARG A 46 -12.46 11.24 -4.43
C ARG A 46 -12.70 9.91 -5.14
N LEU A 47 -11.96 8.87 -4.74
CA LEU A 47 -12.14 7.50 -5.24
C LEU A 47 -13.30 6.79 -4.53
N GLY A 48 -13.50 7.07 -3.24
CA GLY A 48 -14.59 6.48 -2.48
C GLY A 48 -14.38 6.51 -0.97
N ILE A 49 -15.34 5.90 -0.26
CA ILE A 49 -15.21 5.54 1.16
C ILE A 49 -15.15 4.02 1.24
N PHE A 50 -14.08 3.51 1.80
CA PHE A 50 -13.87 2.09 2.05
C PHE A 50 -14.22 1.76 3.49
N SER A 51 -15.12 0.79 3.67
CA SER A 51 -15.49 0.26 4.99
C SER A 51 -14.86 -1.11 5.14
N GLY A 52 -14.01 -1.30 6.15
CA GLY A 52 -13.27 -2.55 6.34
C GLY A 52 -12.26 -2.45 7.48
N ASP A 53 -11.23 -3.27 7.39
CA ASP A 53 -10.14 -3.29 8.38
C ASP A 53 -9.07 -2.23 8.07
N GLY A 54 -9.01 -1.76 6.82
CA GLY A 54 -8.04 -0.75 6.43
C GLY A 54 -7.89 -0.59 4.91
N VAL A 55 -6.84 0.14 4.54
CA VAL A 55 -6.40 0.34 3.15
C VAL A 55 -4.87 0.28 3.10
N VAL A 56 -4.35 -0.47 2.14
CA VAL A 56 -2.93 -0.49 1.78
C VAL A 56 -2.71 0.41 0.59
N VAL A 57 -1.73 1.29 0.66
CA VAL A 57 -1.21 2.04 -0.50
C VAL A 57 0.20 1.54 -0.77
N ALA A 58 0.35 0.70 -1.78
CA ALA A 58 1.61 0.04 -2.09
C ALA A 58 2.33 0.67 -3.30
N SER A 59 3.64 0.53 -3.29
CA SER A 59 4.48 0.70 -4.48
C SER A 59 4.36 -0.52 -5.39
N PRO A 60 4.86 -0.49 -6.63
CA PRO A 60 4.96 -1.69 -7.46
C PRO A 60 5.76 -2.81 -6.76
N THR A 61 6.82 -2.45 -6.05
CA THR A 61 7.60 -3.39 -5.22
C THR A 61 6.74 -4.01 -4.12
N GLY A 62 5.98 -3.20 -3.41
CA GLY A 62 5.08 -3.63 -2.34
C GLY A 62 3.84 -4.35 -2.82
N SER A 63 3.56 -4.35 -4.14
CA SER A 63 2.41 -5.09 -4.70
C SER A 63 2.46 -6.58 -4.41
N THR A 64 3.66 -7.14 -4.24
CA THR A 64 3.89 -8.56 -3.90
C THR A 64 3.98 -8.83 -2.39
N GLY A 65 3.82 -7.79 -1.56
CA GLY A 65 3.79 -7.85 -0.10
C GLY A 65 2.37 -7.90 0.47
N TYR A 66 2.09 -7.05 1.45
CA TYR A 66 0.78 -7.02 2.12
C TYR A 66 -0.37 -6.68 1.17
N SER A 67 -0.12 -5.85 0.15
CA SER A 67 -1.10 -5.55 -0.89
C SER A 67 -1.60 -6.81 -1.60
N LEU A 68 -0.73 -7.78 -1.90
CA LEU A 68 -1.11 -9.05 -2.50
C LEU A 68 -2.03 -9.85 -1.56
N SER A 69 -1.69 -9.94 -0.28
CA SER A 69 -2.51 -10.62 0.74
C SER A 69 -3.87 -9.95 0.92
N ALA A 70 -3.97 -8.64 0.68
CA ALA A 70 -5.23 -7.90 0.67
C ALA A 70 -6.02 -8.03 -0.64
N GLY A 71 -5.57 -8.87 -1.59
CA GLY A 71 -6.25 -9.09 -2.87
C GLY A 71 -5.89 -8.04 -3.94
N GLY A 72 -4.78 -7.33 -3.76
CA GLY A 72 -4.23 -6.42 -4.75
C GLY A 72 -3.57 -7.14 -5.92
N PRO A 73 -3.45 -6.50 -7.09
CA PRO A 73 -2.76 -7.07 -8.24
C PRO A 73 -1.25 -7.08 -8.07
N ILE A 74 -0.59 -8.03 -8.74
CA ILE A 74 0.86 -8.01 -8.94
C ILE A 74 1.17 -6.95 -10.00
N VAL A 75 2.08 -6.05 -9.68
CA VAL A 75 2.50 -4.98 -10.58
C VAL A 75 4.00 -5.11 -10.85
N GLU A 76 4.38 -4.89 -12.10
CA GLU A 76 5.79 -4.86 -12.53
C GLU A 76 6.58 -3.88 -11.66
N PRO A 77 7.72 -4.28 -11.06
CA PRO A 77 8.49 -3.41 -10.18
C PRO A 77 8.99 -2.11 -10.82
N THR A 78 9.13 -2.11 -12.15
CA THR A 78 9.55 -0.94 -12.93
C THR A 78 8.41 0.03 -13.23
N ALA A 79 7.16 -0.38 -13.01
CA ALA A 79 5.99 0.46 -13.25
C ALA A 79 5.97 1.69 -12.31
N GLN A 80 5.37 2.77 -12.78
CA GLN A 80 5.27 4.02 -12.04
C GLN A 80 3.86 4.25 -11.51
N ASN A 81 3.43 3.35 -10.63
CA ASN A 81 2.06 3.30 -10.12
C ASN A 81 2.01 3.29 -8.59
N PHE A 82 0.83 3.60 -8.06
CA PHE A 82 0.39 3.20 -6.73
C PHE A 82 -0.65 2.09 -6.88
N VAL A 83 -0.60 1.10 -6.00
CA VAL A 83 -1.66 0.11 -5.82
C VAL A 83 -2.39 0.44 -4.53
N ILE A 84 -3.69 0.64 -4.60
CA ILE A 84 -4.55 0.86 -3.43
C ILE A 84 -5.39 -0.39 -3.24
N SER A 85 -5.18 -1.10 -2.14
CA SER A 85 -5.88 -2.35 -1.84
C SER A 85 -6.65 -2.21 -0.52
N PRO A 86 -7.99 -2.31 -0.55
CA PRO A 86 -8.80 -2.38 0.67
C PRO A 86 -8.52 -3.66 1.45
N ILE A 87 -8.49 -3.60 2.79
CA ILE A 87 -8.30 -4.74 3.66
C ILE A 87 -9.66 -5.18 4.21
N CYS A 88 -10.05 -6.44 3.97
CA CYS A 88 -11.30 -7.04 4.46
C CYS A 88 -12.50 -6.10 4.25
N ALA A 89 -12.64 -5.57 3.05
CA ALA A 89 -13.69 -4.61 2.75
C ALA A 89 -15.09 -5.24 2.78
N HIS A 90 -16.03 -4.55 3.41
CA HIS A 90 -17.43 -4.99 3.54
C HIS A 90 -18.31 -4.58 2.35
N SER A 91 -17.73 -4.07 1.28
CA SER A 91 -18.45 -3.67 0.06
C SER A 91 -17.97 -4.49 -1.13
N ILE A 92 -18.90 -5.04 -1.89
CA ILE A 92 -18.64 -5.76 -3.14
C ILE A 92 -17.94 -4.87 -4.19
N PHE A 93 -18.15 -3.56 -4.10
CA PHE A 93 -17.55 -2.58 -5.00
C PHE A 93 -16.18 -2.07 -4.55
N ALA A 94 -15.70 -2.48 -3.38
CA ALA A 94 -14.38 -2.11 -2.88
C ALA A 94 -13.31 -2.94 -3.60
N LYS A 95 -12.93 -2.51 -4.80
CA LYS A 95 -11.87 -3.12 -5.60
C LYS A 95 -10.56 -2.39 -5.39
N SER A 96 -9.46 -3.07 -5.72
CA SER A 96 -8.14 -2.44 -5.76
C SER A 96 -8.03 -1.49 -6.96
N PHE A 97 -7.33 -0.38 -6.76
CA PHE A 97 -7.04 0.59 -7.82
C PHE A 97 -5.55 0.59 -8.13
N VAL A 98 -5.23 0.73 -9.40
CA VAL A 98 -3.88 1.03 -9.87
C VAL A 98 -3.87 2.44 -10.42
N LEU A 99 -3.13 3.34 -9.79
CA LEU A 99 -3.09 4.76 -10.12
C LEU A 99 -1.69 5.20 -10.51
N SER A 100 -1.60 6.23 -11.35
CA SER A 100 -0.31 6.84 -11.68
C SER A 100 0.38 7.37 -10.42
N ALA A 101 1.69 7.14 -10.33
CA ALA A 101 2.53 7.67 -9.25
C ALA A 101 2.88 9.17 -9.42
N ALA A 102 2.45 9.81 -10.49
CA ALA A 102 2.61 11.25 -10.69
C ALA A 102 1.73 12.06 -9.72
N GLY A 103 0.62 11.47 -9.26
CA GLY A 103 -0.30 12.09 -8.31
C GLY A 103 0.01 11.79 -6.85
N THR A 104 -0.83 12.31 -5.97
CA THR A 104 -0.80 12.06 -4.52
C THR A 104 -2.05 11.30 -4.12
N VAL A 105 -1.87 10.20 -3.39
CA VAL A 105 -2.96 9.47 -2.76
C VAL A 105 -3.15 10.00 -1.34
N THR A 106 -4.39 10.33 -0.98
CA THR A 106 -4.76 10.76 0.37
C THR A 106 -5.72 9.77 0.98
N VAL A 107 -5.40 9.30 2.19
CA VAL A 107 -6.25 8.43 3.00
C VAL A 107 -6.56 9.15 4.30
N ALA A 108 -7.84 9.25 4.65
CA ALA A 108 -8.30 9.91 5.86
C ALA A 108 -9.44 9.13 6.53
N PRO A 109 -9.50 9.09 7.88
CA PRO A 109 -10.68 8.60 8.58
C PRO A 109 -11.93 9.41 8.14
N ALA A 110 -12.98 8.70 7.69
CA ALA A 110 -14.21 9.34 7.24
C ALA A 110 -15.17 9.66 8.41
N ASP A 111 -15.05 8.95 9.51
CA ASP A 111 -15.86 9.14 10.70
C ASP A 111 -15.12 9.99 11.74
N GLN A 112 -15.82 10.96 12.30
CA GLN A 112 -15.30 11.78 13.41
C GLN A 112 -15.26 11.00 14.75
N ASN A 113 -15.76 9.76 14.76
CA ASN A 113 -15.87 8.95 15.96
C ASN A 113 -14.54 8.31 16.35
N ARG A 114 -14.36 8.13 17.67
CA ARG A 114 -13.22 7.62 18.45
C ARG A 114 -12.68 6.22 18.06
N LYS A 115 -12.77 5.83 16.80
CA LYS A 115 -12.20 4.57 16.31
C LYS A 115 -10.69 4.73 16.23
N GLN A 116 -9.97 3.78 16.80
CA GLN A 116 -8.52 3.75 16.73
C GLN A 116 -8.09 3.38 15.30
N VAL A 117 -7.52 4.34 14.61
CA VAL A 117 -6.94 4.19 13.27
C VAL A 117 -5.45 4.44 13.38
N TYR A 118 -4.68 3.61 12.73
CA TYR A 118 -3.23 3.68 12.75
C TYR A 118 -2.66 3.70 11.35
N LEU A 119 -1.52 4.37 11.21
CA LEU A 119 -0.66 4.29 10.06
C LEU A 119 0.57 3.46 10.42
N SER A 120 0.96 2.52 9.56
CA SER A 120 2.29 1.91 9.56
C SER A 120 2.91 1.99 8.16
N VAL A 121 4.23 1.97 8.08
CA VAL A 121 5.02 2.05 6.85
C VAL A 121 5.98 0.89 6.86
N ASP A 122 5.97 0.08 5.79
CA ASP A 122 6.83 -1.12 5.62
C ASP A 122 6.81 -2.03 6.86
N GLY A 123 5.65 -2.20 7.49
CA GLY A 123 5.50 -3.01 8.72
C GLY A 123 6.17 -2.42 9.96
N GLY A 124 6.63 -1.18 9.91
CA GLY A 124 7.28 -0.49 11.03
C GLY A 124 6.32 -0.05 12.12
N LYS A 125 6.79 0.88 12.97
CA LYS A 125 6.01 1.43 14.09
C LYS A 125 4.68 2.00 13.64
N ALA A 126 3.61 1.66 14.38
CA ALA A 126 2.28 2.19 14.13
C ALA A 126 2.10 3.56 14.80
N PHE A 127 1.50 4.49 14.07
CA PHE A 127 1.18 5.85 14.50
C PHE A 127 -0.33 6.01 14.56
N ALA A 128 -0.85 6.42 15.73
CA ALA A 128 -2.27 6.68 15.89
C ALA A 128 -2.70 7.92 15.11
N LEU A 129 -3.74 7.81 14.30
CA LEU A 129 -4.38 8.90 13.59
C LEU A 129 -5.55 9.45 14.40
N LYS A 130 -5.62 10.77 14.51
CA LYS A 130 -6.71 11.51 15.14
C LYS A 130 -7.77 11.90 14.10
N SER A 131 -8.93 12.29 14.59
CA SER A 131 -9.96 12.90 13.73
C SER A 131 -9.41 14.13 13.02
N GLY A 132 -9.62 14.20 11.71
CA GLY A 132 -9.11 15.26 10.85
C GLY A 132 -7.69 15.03 10.31
N ASP A 133 -6.97 14.01 10.77
CA ASP A 133 -5.67 13.66 10.20
C ASP A 133 -5.82 13.08 8.79
N ARG A 134 -4.82 13.32 7.96
CA ARG A 134 -4.76 12.84 6.59
C ARG A 134 -3.39 12.24 6.30
N VAL A 135 -3.38 11.04 5.79
CA VAL A 135 -2.17 10.38 5.29
C VAL A 135 -2.03 10.70 3.81
N ARG A 136 -0.96 11.37 3.43
CA ARG A 136 -0.64 11.68 2.04
C ARG A 136 0.51 10.81 1.59
N VAL A 137 0.30 10.05 0.52
CA VAL A 137 1.30 9.18 -0.08
C VAL A 137 1.64 9.74 -1.45
N ALA A 138 2.90 10.07 -1.65
CA ALA A 138 3.43 10.58 -2.90
C ALA A 138 4.73 9.87 -3.25
N ARG A 139 5.12 9.93 -4.52
CA ARG A 139 6.41 9.39 -4.94
C ARG A 139 7.55 10.18 -4.28
N SER A 140 8.48 9.46 -3.67
CA SER A 140 9.70 10.05 -3.12
C SER A 140 10.65 10.49 -4.23
N ARG A 141 11.46 11.50 -3.93
CA ARG A 141 12.63 11.87 -4.73
C ARG A 141 13.82 10.89 -4.56
N TYR A 142 13.80 10.12 -3.49
CA TYR A 142 14.85 9.13 -3.23
C TYR A 142 14.56 7.84 -3.99
N GLU A 143 15.60 7.19 -4.45
CA GLU A 143 15.56 5.94 -5.19
C GLU A 143 16.40 4.89 -4.47
N THR A 144 15.93 3.65 -4.47
CA THR A 144 16.67 2.50 -3.94
C THR A 144 17.12 1.65 -5.12
N GLU A 145 18.41 1.42 -5.19
CA GLU A 145 19.00 0.51 -6.17
C GLU A 145 19.10 -0.89 -5.60
N LEU A 146 18.53 -1.84 -6.31
CA LEU A 146 18.65 -3.25 -5.97
C LEU A 146 19.51 -3.96 -7.01
N LEU A 147 20.60 -4.54 -6.58
CA LEU A 147 21.46 -5.38 -7.40
C LEU A 147 20.80 -6.76 -7.56
N ARG A 148 20.61 -7.17 -8.79
CA ARG A 148 20.11 -8.50 -9.11
C ARG A 148 21.32 -9.41 -9.37
N LEU A 149 21.42 -10.50 -8.59
CA LEU A 149 22.49 -11.47 -8.68
C LEU A 149 22.14 -12.68 -9.56
N SER A 150 20.93 -12.74 -10.10
CA SER A 150 20.49 -13.82 -10.98
C SER A 150 19.70 -13.26 -12.17
N ASP A 151 19.74 -13.97 -13.30
CA ASP A 151 19.03 -13.59 -14.52
C ASP A 151 17.54 -13.99 -14.52
N LYS A 152 17.05 -14.61 -13.43
CA LYS A 152 15.63 -14.99 -13.31
C LYS A 152 14.74 -13.76 -13.37
N SER A 153 13.71 -13.81 -14.19
CA SER A 153 12.68 -12.78 -14.22
C SER A 153 11.91 -12.69 -12.89
N ILE A 154 11.27 -11.56 -12.63
CA ILE A 154 10.40 -11.41 -11.46
C ILE A 154 9.26 -12.45 -11.46
N TYR A 155 8.77 -12.80 -12.63
CA TYR A 155 7.68 -13.77 -12.80
C TYR A 155 8.13 -15.20 -12.47
N GLU A 156 9.36 -15.58 -12.83
CA GLU A 156 9.94 -16.88 -12.46
C GLU A 156 10.14 -16.98 -10.94
N ILE A 157 10.62 -15.90 -10.32
CA ILE A 157 10.78 -15.82 -8.86
C ILE A 157 9.41 -15.94 -8.17
N LEU A 158 8.41 -15.20 -8.64
CA LEU A 158 7.06 -15.23 -8.08
C LEU A 158 6.44 -16.62 -8.26
N ARG A 159 6.55 -17.21 -9.46
CA ARG A 159 6.06 -18.57 -9.71
C ARG A 159 6.67 -19.57 -8.75
N THR A 160 7.99 -19.55 -8.56
CA THR A 160 8.68 -20.46 -7.64
C THR A 160 8.20 -20.26 -6.19
N LYS A 161 8.03 -19.01 -5.74
CA LYS A 161 7.57 -18.72 -4.39
C LYS A 161 6.10 -19.06 -4.16
N MET A 162 5.25 -18.87 -5.15
CA MET A 162 3.82 -19.15 -5.06
C MET A 162 3.51 -20.64 -5.27
N SER A 163 4.33 -21.36 -6.04
CA SER A 163 4.19 -22.83 -6.26
C SER A 163 4.72 -23.65 -5.08
N GLY A 164 5.58 -23.09 -4.24
CA GLY A 164 6.17 -23.78 -3.08
C GLY A 164 5.16 -24.15 -1.98
N GLY A 165 3.87 -23.82 -2.14
CA GLY A 165 2.78 -24.23 -1.25
C GLY A 165 1.82 -25.27 -1.87
N ILE A 166 1.93 -25.56 -3.16
CA ILE A 166 1.09 -26.55 -3.83
C ILE A 166 2.03 -27.39 -4.69
N GLY A 167 2.43 -28.55 -4.16
CA GLY A 167 3.14 -29.56 -4.94
C GLY A 167 2.29 -29.98 -6.13
N TYR A 168 2.53 -29.39 -7.29
CA TYR A 168 2.21 -30.07 -8.53
C TYR A 168 3.43 -30.94 -8.87
N GLU A 169 3.44 -32.12 -8.26
CA GLU A 169 4.14 -33.24 -8.87
C GLU A 169 3.52 -33.51 -10.24
N LYS A 170 4.42 -33.74 -11.20
CA LYS A 170 4.08 -34.12 -12.57
C LYS A 170 3.35 -35.44 -12.62
#